data_9eb0443c23dc6e6b25b8a60250a23078
#
_entry.id   9eb0443c23dc6e6b25b8a60250a23078
#
_cell.length_a   1.000
_cell.length_b   1.000
_cell.length_c   1.000
_cell.angle_alpha   90.00
_cell.angle_beta   90.00
_cell.angle_gamma   90.00
#
_symmetry.space_group_name_H-M   'P 1'
#
loop_
_entity.id
_entity.type
_entity.pdbx_description
1 polymer ?
#
loop_
_entity_poly.entity_id
_entity_poly.type
_entity_poly.pdbx_seq_one_letter_code
_entity_poly.pdbx_strand_id
1 'polypeptide(L)'
;MSIRLIASDCDGTLLDDDKNIDAGMSEVLPLLRKQGIEFTLATGRNMEIVMPFVKALDLRVPIITNGGAEIYDGERFIVKHAIALNDLLPIIEILEKYRIRSVYYSNDCLYTRYADAVNQYFLNRMNGKVEVKELHDPACLIKMELFKIVIVETDPQLLALVAAFINTLSSTHCLIAEDNLCTITHIQASKGKALMALAERLNIDFDDVAVIGDNHNDLSMFECFANSAAMGNASSVIKEKARYITGDNNHQGVSAFLWRVLKGETG
;
A
#
# COMPACT_ATOMS: atom_id res chain seq x y z
N MET A 1 1.02 10.18 -26.44
CA MET A 1 1.10 9.07 -25.45
C MET A 1 -0.31 8.79 -25.00
N SER A 2 -0.72 7.54 -25.00
CA SER A 2 -2.10 7.15 -24.66
C SER A 2 -2.03 6.32 -23.38
N ILE A 3 -2.46 6.87 -22.25
CA ILE A 3 -2.52 6.11 -20.99
C ILE A 3 -3.37 4.86 -21.19
N ARG A 4 -2.89 3.71 -20.76
CA ARG A 4 -3.55 2.40 -20.85
C ARG A 4 -3.81 1.77 -19.50
N LEU A 5 -3.04 2.13 -18.47
CA LEU A 5 -3.19 1.66 -17.10
C LEU A 5 -3.07 2.84 -16.12
N ILE A 6 -3.97 2.89 -15.15
CA ILE A 6 -3.90 3.85 -14.05
C ILE A 6 -3.87 3.08 -12.74
N ALA A 7 -2.86 3.34 -11.91
CA ALA A 7 -2.73 2.74 -10.59
C ALA A 7 -2.91 3.80 -9.50
N SER A 8 -3.81 3.56 -8.56
CA SER A 8 -4.10 4.46 -7.44
C SER A 8 -3.74 3.81 -6.10
N ASP A 9 -3.19 4.60 -5.18
CA ASP A 9 -3.27 4.24 -3.78
C ASP A 9 -4.72 4.31 -3.27
N CYS A 10 -4.94 3.76 -2.07
CA CYS A 10 -6.25 3.74 -1.41
C CYS A 10 -6.38 4.84 -0.36
N ASP A 11 -5.61 4.75 0.72
CA ASP A 11 -5.79 5.60 1.91
C ASP A 11 -5.20 7.00 1.71
N GLY A 12 -6.03 8.05 1.87
CA GLY A 12 -5.61 9.41 1.57
C GLY A 12 -5.55 9.74 0.08
N THR A 13 -5.92 8.78 -0.78
CA THR A 13 -5.96 8.93 -2.23
C THR A 13 -7.36 8.62 -2.76
N LEU A 14 -7.67 7.34 -3.02
CA LEU A 14 -8.99 6.93 -3.54
C LEU A 14 -10.10 7.05 -2.50
N LEU A 15 -9.74 6.88 -1.22
CA LEU A 15 -10.66 6.88 -0.09
C LEU A 15 -10.61 8.23 0.64
N ASP A 16 -11.79 8.78 0.94
CA ASP A 16 -11.93 9.93 1.83
C ASP A 16 -11.55 9.57 3.29
N ASP A 17 -11.62 10.54 4.19
CA ASP A 17 -11.29 10.34 5.60
C ASP A 17 -12.27 9.38 6.31
N ASP A 18 -13.50 9.27 5.81
CA ASP A 18 -14.52 8.32 6.27
C ASP A 18 -14.42 6.93 5.59
N LYS A 19 -13.39 6.72 4.76
CA LYS A 19 -13.13 5.49 4.00
C LYS A 19 -14.19 5.14 2.96
N ASN A 20 -14.88 6.16 2.43
CA ASN A 20 -15.71 5.99 1.24
C ASN A 20 -14.85 6.16 -0.03
N ILE A 21 -15.24 5.44 -1.08
CA ILE A 21 -14.63 5.61 -2.41
C ILE A 21 -15.01 6.97 -2.98
N ASP A 22 -14.07 7.63 -3.66
CA ASP A 22 -14.31 8.85 -4.46
C ASP A 22 -15.59 8.66 -5.31
N ALA A 23 -16.61 9.48 -5.03
CA ALA A 23 -17.95 9.33 -5.63
C ALA A 23 -17.96 9.48 -7.16
N GLY A 24 -17.01 10.23 -7.73
CA GLY A 24 -16.89 10.41 -9.18
C GLY A 24 -16.41 9.16 -9.91
N MET A 25 -15.89 8.14 -9.19
CA MET A 25 -15.41 6.90 -9.79
C MET A 25 -16.51 6.14 -10.54
N SER A 26 -17.75 6.18 -10.04
CA SER A 26 -18.90 5.51 -10.68
C SER A 26 -19.18 6.03 -12.08
N GLU A 27 -18.89 7.31 -12.36
CA GLU A 27 -19.09 7.93 -13.65
C GLU A 27 -17.88 7.75 -14.57
N VAL A 28 -16.66 7.93 -14.04
CA VAL A 28 -15.45 8.00 -14.85
C VAL A 28 -14.91 6.63 -15.26
N LEU A 29 -14.97 5.60 -14.40
CA LEU A 29 -14.43 4.27 -14.71
C LEU A 29 -15.06 3.62 -15.94
N PRO A 30 -16.40 3.65 -16.15
CA PRO A 30 -16.99 3.10 -17.37
C PRO A 30 -16.50 3.80 -18.64
N LEU A 31 -16.17 5.08 -18.57
CA LEU A 31 -15.66 5.86 -19.71
C LEU A 31 -14.21 5.52 -20.01
N LEU A 32 -13.35 5.36 -18.99
CA LEU A 32 -11.97 4.87 -19.16
C LEU A 32 -11.97 3.51 -19.88
N ARG A 33 -12.78 2.57 -19.43
CA ARG A 33 -12.90 1.24 -20.02
C ARG A 33 -13.32 1.28 -21.48
N LYS A 34 -14.23 2.18 -21.86
CA LYS A 34 -14.61 2.37 -23.26
C LYS A 34 -13.46 2.84 -24.15
N GLN A 35 -12.47 3.51 -23.56
CA GLN A 35 -11.24 3.93 -24.25
C GLN A 35 -10.10 2.91 -24.14
N GLY A 36 -10.34 1.76 -23.50
CA GLY A 36 -9.33 0.73 -23.31
C GLY A 36 -8.31 1.06 -22.21
N ILE A 37 -8.68 1.96 -21.28
CA ILE A 37 -7.85 2.35 -20.14
C ILE A 37 -8.30 1.55 -18.92
N GLU A 38 -7.39 0.76 -18.35
CA GLU A 38 -7.62 -0.03 -17.15
C GLU A 38 -7.26 0.76 -15.88
N PHE A 39 -7.95 0.44 -14.78
CA PHE A 39 -7.69 1.01 -13.47
C PHE A 39 -7.40 -0.09 -12.46
N THR A 40 -6.37 0.12 -11.63
CA THR A 40 -5.97 -0.82 -10.58
C THR A 40 -5.63 -0.10 -9.29
N LEU A 41 -5.44 -0.89 -8.22
CA LEU A 41 -5.02 -0.43 -6.91
C LEU A 41 -3.60 -0.88 -6.59
N ALA A 42 -2.83 0.02 -5.98
CA ALA A 42 -1.51 -0.26 -5.40
C ALA A 42 -1.50 0.22 -3.94
N THR A 43 -1.82 -0.68 -3.00
CA THR A 43 -2.13 -0.30 -1.62
C THR A 43 -1.27 -0.98 -0.57
N GLY A 44 -1.11 -0.32 0.57
CA GLY A 44 -0.54 -0.92 1.78
C GLY A 44 -1.47 -1.89 2.52
N ARG A 45 -2.73 -1.98 2.10
CA ARG A 45 -3.73 -2.90 2.67
C ARG A 45 -3.46 -4.34 2.23
N ASN A 46 -3.86 -5.32 3.07
CA ASN A 46 -3.89 -6.72 2.66
C ASN A 46 -5.14 -7.02 1.80
N MET A 47 -5.21 -8.23 1.27
CA MET A 47 -6.27 -8.66 0.37
C MET A 47 -7.67 -8.57 1.01
N GLU A 48 -7.83 -9.03 2.24
CA GLU A 48 -9.12 -9.04 2.94
C GLU A 48 -9.71 -7.63 3.04
N ILE A 49 -8.86 -6.64 3.37
CA ILE A 49 -9.27 -5.25 3.56
C ILE A 49 -9.59 -4.56 2.23
N VAL A 50 -8.89 -4.91 1.15
CA VAL A 50 -9.05 -4.23 -0.15
C VAL A 50 -10.17 -4.81 -1.01
N MET A 51 -10.54 -6.09 -0.82
CA MET A 51 -11.54 -6.78 -1.65
C MET A 51 -12.91 -6.10 -1.76
N PRO A 52 -13.47 -5.47 -0.71
CA PRO A 52 -14.71 -4.71 -0.86
C PRO A 52 -14.62 -3.59 -1.90
N PHE A 53 -13.48 -2.89 -1.97
CA PHE A 53 -13.24 -1.82 -2.94
C PHE A 53 -13.01 -2.38 -4.35
N VAL A 54 -12.29 -3.49 -4.48
CA VAL A 54 -12.09 -4.19 -5.75
C VAL A 54 -13.44 -4.56 -6.38
N LYS A 55 -14.35 -5.11 -5.57
CA LYS A 55 -15.71 -5.47 -6.00
C LYS A 55 -16.56 -4.25 -6.34
N ALA A 56 -16.52 -3.21 -5.49
CA ALA A 56 -17.31 -2.00 -5.70
C ALA A 56 -16.91 -1.25 -6.98
N LEU A 57 -15.62 -1.29 -7.35
CA LEU A 57 -15.09 -0.66 -8.56
C LEU A 57 -15.10 -1.59 -9.78
N ASP A 58 -15.53 -2.84 -9.63
CA ASP A 58 -15.49 -3.87 -10.70
C ASP A 58 -14.11 -3.96 -11.35
N LEU A 59 -13.01 -4.01 -10.55
CA LEU A 59 -11.65 -4.06 -11.10
C LEU A 59 -11.41 -5.37 -11.84
N ARG A 60 -10.80 -5.27 -13.03
CA ARG A 60 -10.63 -6.40 -13.97
C ARG A 60 -9.18 -6.78 -14.20
N VAL A 61 -8.26 -5.95 -13.76
CA VAL A 61 -6.82 -6.20 -13.84
C VAL A 61 -6.27 -6.52 -12.45
N PRO A 62 -5.11 -7.19 -12.37
CA PRO A 62 -4.52 -7.53 -11.08
C PRO A 62 -4.32 -6.32 -10.20
N ILE A 63 -4.40 -6.52 -8.88
CA ILE A 63 -4.18 -5.50 -7.86
C ILE A 63 -2.90 -5.75 -7.08
N ILE A 64 -2.31 -4.69 -6.55
CA ILE A 64 -1.10 -4.71 -5.76
C ILE A 64 -1.47 -4.46 -4.30
N THR A 65 -1.08 -5.38 -3.40
CA THR A 65 -1.40 -5.35 -1.98
C THR A 65 -0.14 -5.39 -1.11
N ASN A 66 -0.32 -5.18 0.20
CA ASN A 66 0.76 -5.20 1.20
C ASN A 66 1.98 -4.34 0.82
N GLY A 67 1.75 -3.15 0.20
CA GLY A 67 2.81 -2.23 -0.20
C GLY A 67 3.67 -2.71 -1.37
N GLY A 68 3.15 -3.59 -2.21
CA GLY A 68 3.89 -4.19 -3.33
C GLY A 68 4.49 -5.55 -3.01
N ALA A 69 4.23 -6.10 -1.81
CA ALA A 69 4.66 -7.45 -1.48
C ALA A 69 3.88 -8.53 -2.26
N GLU A 70 2.71 -8.19 -2.78
CA GLU A 70 1.85 -9.14 -3.46
C GLU A 70 1.15 -8.53 -4.67
N ILE A 71 0.96 -9.35 -5.70
CA ILE A 71 0.08 -9.06 -6.85
C ILE A 71 -0.94 -10.18 -6.96
N TYR A 72 -2.23 -9.84 -6.95
CA TYR A 72 -3.36 -10.77 -7.07
C TYR A 72 -4.10 -10.54 -8.39
N ASP A 73 -4.28 -11.61 -9.19
CA ASP A 73 -4.87 -11.52 -10.54
C ASP A 73 -6.38 -11.79 -10.60
N GLY A 74 -7.03 -11.91 -9.47
CA GLY A 74 -8.46 -12.25 -9.37
C GLY A 74 -8.70 -13.71 -9.00
N GLU A 75 -7.73 -14.59 -9.23
CA GLU A 75 -7.79 -16.02 -8.93
C GLU A 75 -6.71 -16.44 -7.93
N ARG A 76 -5.49 -15.91 -8.09
CA ARG A 76 -4.33 -16.28 -7.27
C ARG A 76 -3.34 -15.12 -7.13
N PHE A 77 -2.45 -15.27 -6.18
CA PHE A 77 -1.27 -14.41 -6.09
C PHE A 77 -0.23 -14.83 -7.13
N ILE A 78 0.12 -13.89 -8.02
CA ILE A 78 1.14 -14.11 -9.06
C ILE A 78 2.52 -13.60 -8.66
N VAL A 79 2.58 -12.74 -7.65
CA VAL A 79 3.81 -12.32 -6.97
C VAL A 79 3.56 -12.38 -5.47
N LYS A 80 4.54 -12.87 -4.72
CA LYS A 80 4.55 -12.93 -3.26
C LYS A 80 5.97 -12.71 -2.74
N HIS A 81 6.17 -11.68 -1.97
CA HIS A 81 7.42 -11.36 -1.29
C HIS A 81 7.18 -11.37 0.24
N ALA A 82 7.07 -12.57 0.79
CA ALA A 82 6.97 -12.75 2.24
C ALA A 82 8.32 -12.48 2.91
N ILE A 83 8.28 -12.06 4.17
CA ILE A 83 9.48 -11.92 5.02
C ILE A 83 10.09 -13.31 5.20
N ALA A 84 11.36 -13.45 4.83
CA ALA A 84 12.06 -14.74 4.93
C ALA A 84 12.19 -15.18 6.39
N LEU A 85 12.07 -16.48 6.64
CA LEU A 85 12.13 -17.05 8.00
C LEU A 85 13.43 -16.68 8.75
N ASN A 86 14.56 -16.65 8.04
CA ASN A 86 15.86 -16.28 8.62
C ASN A 86 15.90 -14.83 9.13
N ASP A 87 15.12 -13.94 8.53
CA ASP A 87 15.00 -12.55 8.97
C ASP A 87 13.85 -12.40 9.98
N LEU A 88 12.78 -13.18 9.83
CA LEU A 88 11.62 -13.13 10.71
C LEU A 88 11.96 -13.54 12.15
N LEU A 89 12.79 -14.55 12.35
CA LEU A 89 13.20 -15.02 13.66
C LEU A 89 13.86 -13.91 14.50
N PRO A 90 14.96 -13.25 14.05
CA PRO A 90 15.59 -12.19 14.83
C PRO A 90 14.69 -10.95 14.97
N ILE A 91 13.76 -10.70 14.03
CA ILE A 91 12.75 -9.63 14.17
C ILE A 91 11.82 -9.97 15.35
N ILE A 92 11.25 -11.17 15.40
CA ILE A 92 10.38 -11.57 16.49
C ILE A 92 11.13 -11.50 17.82
N GLU A 93 12.38 -12.00 17.89
CA GLU A 93 13.20 -11.98 19.10
C GLU A 93 13.42 -10.57 19.66
N ILE A 94 13.75 -9.60 18.81
CA ILE A 94 13.98 -8.23 19.24
C ILE A 94 12.66 -7.56 19.67
N LEU A 95 11.55 -7.79 18.95
CA LEU A 95 10.24 -7.24 19.29
C LEU A 95 9.73 -7.78 20.63
N GLU A 96 9.88 -9.08 20.88
CA GLU A 96 9.50 -9.73 22.15
C GLU A 96 10.41 -9.26 23.30
N LYS A 97 11.72 -9.19 23.09
CA LYS A 97 12.71 -8.75 24.09
C LYS A 97 12.40 -7.36 24.66
N TYR A 98 12.03 -6.44 23.81
CA TYR A 98 11.73 -5.05 24.20
C TYR A 98 10.23 -4.79 24.36
N ARG A 99 9.38 -5.81 24.22
CA ARG A 99 7.92 -5.74 24.29
C ARG A 99 7.34 -4.68 23.34
N ILE A 100 7.92 -4.61 22.14
CA ILE A 100 7.51 -3.63 21.15
C ILE A 100 6.17 -4.03 20.55
N ARG A 101 5.25 -3.10 20.50
CA ARG A 101 3.93 -3.29 19.91
C ARG A 101 4.04 -3.44 18.41
N SER A 102 3.43 -4.49 17.88
CA SER A 102 3.52 -4.81 16.47
C SER A 102 2.25 -5.45 15.94
N VAL A 103 1.94 -5.16 14.69
CA VAL A 103 0.87 -5.78 13.92
C VAL A 103 1.48 -6.51 12.74
N TYR A 104 1.19 -7.79 12.63
CA TYR A 104 1.71 -8.71 11.60
C TYR A 104 0.63 -8.91 10.54
N TYR A 105 0.98 -8.68 9.29
CA TYR A 105 0.08 -8.79 8.15
C TYR A 105 0.32 -10.10 7.42
N SER A 106 -0.65 -10.99 7.43
CA SER A 106 -0.72 -12.16 6.56
C SER A 106 -1.73 -11.92 5.42
N ASN A 107 -1.94 -12.92 4.57
CA ASN A 107 -2.90 -12.81 3.46
C ASN A 107 -4.33 -12.59 3.94
N ASP A 108 -4.72 -13.29 5.00
CA ASP A 108 -6.10 -13.46 5.46
C ASP A 108 -6.42 -12.71 6.74
N CYS A 109 -5.42 -12.28 7.49
CA CYS A 109 -5.68 -11.69 8.80
C CYS A 109 -4.56 -10.77 9.26
N LEU A 110 -4.88 -9.90 10.20
CA LEU A 110 -3.93 -9.15 10.99
C LEU A 110 -3.76 -9.83 12.35
N TYR A 111 -2.50 -9.91 12.81
CA TYR A 111 -2.17 -10.49 14.09
C TYR A 111 -1.41 -9.50 14.96
N THR A 112 -1.56 -9.62 16.29
CA THR A 112 -0.77 -8.87 17.26
C THR A 112 -0.34 -9.76 18.41
N ARG A 113 0.72 -9.34 19.11
CA ARG A 113 1.14 -9.96 20.38
C ARG A 113 0.52 -9.29 21.59
N TYR A 114 0.10 -8.03 21.43
CA TYR A 114 -0.39 -7.22 22.55
C TYR A 114 -1.64 -6.45 22.13
N ALA A 115 -2.82 -6.91 22.57
CA ALA A 115 -4.11 -6.25 22.34
C ALA A 115 -4.30 -5.12 23.35
N ASP A 116 -3.65 -4.01 23.12
CA ASP A 116 -3.76 -2.81 23.98
C ASP A 116 -4.28 -1.59 23.22
N ALA A 117 -4.27 -0.41 23.86
CA ALA A 117 -4.76 0.84 23.28
C ALA A 117 -4.11 1.22 21.94
N VAL A 118 -2.90 0.70 21.65
CA VAL A 118 -2.20 0.97 20.40
C VAL A 118 -2.84 0.16 19.25
N ASN A 119 -3.23 -1.07 19.51
CA ASN A 119 -4.01 -1.85 18.53
C ASN A 119 -5.36 -1.20 18.29
N GLN A 120 -6.00 -0.62 19.33
CA GLN A 120 -7.23 0.12 19.17
C GLN A 120 -7.05 1.35 18.28
N TYR A 121 -5.90 2.04 18.36
CA TYR A 121 -5.56 3.13 17.46
C TYR A 121 -5.52 2.66 15.99
N PHE A 122 -4.90 1.51 15.69
CA PHE A 122 -4.91 0.93 14.36
C PHE A 122 -6.31 0.52 13.89
N LEU A 123 -7.07 -0.13 14.77
CA LEU A 123 -8.45 -0.52 14.47
C LEU A 123 -9.31 0.71 14.15
N ASN A 124 -9.14 1.79 14.90
CA ASN A 124 -9.85 3.05 14.68
C ASN A 124 -9.44 3.71 13.35
N ARG A 125 -8.13 3.74 13.05
CA ARG A 125 -7.60 4.28 11.78
C ARG A 125 -8.10 3.50 10.56
N MET A 126 -8.41 2.22 10.74
CA MET A 126 -9.01 1.35 9.73
C MET A 126 -10.54 1.27 9.82
N ASN A 127 -11.18 2.17 10.58
CA ASN A 127 -12.63 2.24 10.83
C ASN A 127 -13.23 0.95 11.42
N GLY A 128 -12.50 0.26 12.29
CA GLY A 128 -13.00 -0.92 13.00
C GLY A 128 -13.42 -2.11 12.13
N LYS A 129 -13.15 -2.03 10.81
CA LYS A 129 -13.56 -3.06 9.83
C LYS A 129 -12.57 -4.21 9.71
N VAL A 130 -11.50 -4.19 10.51
CA VAL A 130 -10.43 -5.19 10.43
C VAL A 130 -10.31 -5.89 11.76
N GLU A 131 -10.48 -7.20 11.75
CA GLU A 131 -10.19 -8.03 12.91
C GLU A 131 -8.68 -8.17 13.08
N VAL A 132 -8.17 -7.83 14.27
CA VAL A 132 -6.78 -8.11 14.66
C VAL A 132 -6.81 -9.22 15.71
N LYS A 133 -6.28 -10.40 15.38
CA LYS A 133 -6.24 -11.55 16.27
C LYS A 133 -5.03 -11.49 17.19
N GLU A 134 -5.27 -11.65 18.48
CA GLU A 134 -4.18 -11.74 19.45
C GLU A 134 -3.56 -13.12 19.45
N LEU A 135 -2.22 -13.17 19.35
CA LEU A 135 -1.43 -14.37 19.44
C LEU A 135 -0.72 -14.43 20.80
N HIS A 136 -0.99 -15.45 21.59
CA HIS A 136 -0.36 -15.65 22.89
C HIS A 136 1.05 -16.26 22.77
N ASP A 137 1.29 -17.06 21.73
CA ASP A 137 2.59 -17.71 21.47
C ASP A 137 3.25 -17.10 20.22
N PRO A 138 4.42 -16.44 20.36
CA PRO A 138 5.16 -15.89 19.21
C PRO A 138 5.61 -16.96 18.22
N ALA A 139 5.75 -18.23 18.64
CA ALA A 139 6.10 -19.34 17.76
C ALA A 139 5.05 -19.61 16.67
N CYS A 140 3.82 -19.10 16.83
CA CYS A 140 2.82 -19.16 15.76
C CYS A 140 3.23 -18.30 14.55
N LEU A 141 3.89 -17.17 14.77
CA LEU A 141 4.30 -16.25 13.70
C LEU A 141 5.29 -16.88 12.69
N ILE A 142 6.18 -17.76 13.18
CA ILE A 142 7.17 -18.43 12.31
C ILE A 142 6.57 -19.48 11.37
N LYS A 143 5.31 -19.85 11.60
CA LYS A 143 4.56 -20.79 10.75
C LYS A 143 3.67 -20.07 9.75
N MET A 144 3.63 -18.74 9.80
CA MET A 144 2.80 -17.89 8.96
C MET A 144 3.61 -17.29 7.82
N GLU A 145 2.95 -17.05 6.71
CA GLU A 145 3.47 -16.24 5.63
C GLU A 145 3.13 -14.78 5.94
N LEU A 146 4.15 -13.98 6.31
CA LEU A 146 3.99 -12.59 6.71
C LEU A 146 4.60 -11.67 5.65
N PHE A 147 3.83 -10.67 5.24
CA PHE A 147 4.22 -9.75 4.16
C PHE A 147 4.63 -8.37 4.66
N LYS A 148 4.12 -8.00 5.82
CA LYS A 148 4.40 -6.71 6.44
C LYS A 148 4.29 -6.84 7.96
N ILE A 149 5.15 -6.13 8.68
CA ILE A 149 5.04 -5.92 10.12
C ILE A 149 5.03 -4.41 10.36
N VAL A 150 4.03 -3.92 11.08
CA VAL A 150 3.99 -2.52 11.53
C VAL A 150 4.34 -2.48 13.00
N ILE A 151 5.36 -1.70 13.32
CA ILE A 151 5.83 -1.46 14.70
C ILE A 151 5.26 -0.12 15.16
N VAL A 152 4.84 -0.08 16.42
CA VAL A 152 4.44 1.13 17.12
C VAL A 152 5.28 1.26 18.37
N GLU A 153 6.17 2.26 18.39
CA GLU A 153 7.05 2.52 19.51
C GLU A 153 7.13 4.03 19.78
N THR A 154 6.90 4.43 21.02
CA THR A 154 6.88 5.84 21.41
C THR A 154 8.25 6.37 21.80
N ASP A 155 9.21 5.48 22.09
CA ASP A 155 10.61 5.87 22.28
C ASP A 155 11.33 5.94 20.94
N PRO A 156 11.66 7.15 20.43
CA PRO A 156 12.28 7.30 19.11
C PRO A 156 13.69 6.72 19.06
N GLN A 157 14.41 6.62 20.19
CA GLN A 157 15.74 6.02 20.23
C GLN A 157 15.66 4.50 20.10
N LEU A 158 14.71 3.87 20.78
CA LEU A 158 14.44 2.44 20.64
C LEU A 158 13.95 2.10 19.23
N LEU A 159 13.03 2.90 18.68
CA LEU A 159 12.55 2.72 17.31
C LEU A 159 13.69 2.79 16.29
N ALA A 160 14.56 3.79 16.40
CA ALA A 160 15.71 3.95 15.52
C ALA A 160 16.70 2.79 15.65
N LEU A 161 16.96 2.31 16.87
CA LEU A 161 17.83 1.15 17.12
C LEU A 161 17.28 -0.12 16.45
N VAL A 162 15.99 -0.38 16.64
CA VAL A 162 15.32 -1.55 16.06
C VAL A 162 15.28 -1.46 14.54
N ALA A 163 14.95 -0.31 13.97
CA ALA A 163 14.97 -0.08 12.54
C ALA A 163 16.38 -0.29 11.95
N ALA A 164 17.41 0.25 12.60
CA ALA A 164 18.79 0.05 12.17
C ALA A 164 19.20 -1.43 12.20
N PHE A 165 18.84 -2.17 13.26
CA PHE A 165 19.08 -3.61 13.34
C PHE A 165 18.39 -4.37 12.20
N ILE A 166 17.10 -4.12 11.97
CA ILE A 166 16.33 -4.81 10.92
C ILE A 166 16.93 -4.54 9.53
N ASN A 167 17.40 -3.32 9.29
CA ASN A 167 18.06 -2.95 8.03
C ASN A 167 19.44 -3.60 7.83
N THR A 168 19.98 -4.32 8.82
CA THR A 168 21.16 -5.20 8.63
C THR A 168 20.81 -6.60 8.14
N LEU A 169 19.53 -6.97 8.17
CA LEU A 169 19.06 -8.28 7.71
C LEU A 169 19.06 -8.36 6.18
N SER A 170 19.10 -9.59 5.65
CA SER A 170 19.44 -9.83 4.24
C SER A 170 18.28 -9.54 3.26
N SER A 171 17.04 -9.71 3.69
CA SER A 171 15.86 -9.67 2.81
C SER A 171 14.77 -8.73 3.28
N THR A 172 14.99 -7.99 4.38
CA THR A 172 14.00 -7.06 4.93
C THR A 172 14.47 -5.61 4.86
N HIS A 173 13.49 -4.73 4.83
CA HIS A 173 13.69 -3.30 4.91
C HIS A 173 12.71 -2.71 5.94
N CYS A 174 13.21 -1.83 6.80
CA CYS A 174 12.42 -1.12 7.80
C CYS A 174 12.42 0.37 7.48
N LEU A 175 11.23 0.92 7.23
CA LEU A 175 11.01 2.34 6.99
C LEU A 175 10.29 2.96 8.18
N ILE A 176 10.85 4.02 8.75
CA ILE A 176 10.16 4.88 9.71
C ILE A 176 9.25 5.81 8.91
N ALA A 177 7.94 5.64 9.05
CA ALA A 177 6.94 6.37 8.27
C ALA A 177 6.43 7.64 8.97
N GLU A 178 6.34 7.61 10.30
CA GLU A 178 5.91 8.69 11.19
C GLU A 178 6.76 8.59 12.47
N ASP A 179 6.70 9.58 13.35
CA ASP A 179 7.59 9.68 14.54
C ASP A 179 7.59 8.43 15.44
N ASN A 180 6.53 7.62 15.41
CA ASN A 180 6.36 6.43 16.25
C ASN A 180 5.97 5.18 15.49
N LEU A 181 6.02 5.20 14.16
CA LEU A 181 5.63 4.09 13.28
C LEU A 181 6.77 3.64 12.40
N CYS A 182 7.02 2.35 12.38
CA CYS A 182 7.94 1.72 11.44
C CYS A 182 7.25 0.58 10.70
N THR A 183 7.49 0.49 9.42
CA THR A 183 6.98 -0.59 8.56
C THR A 183 8.12 -1.47 8.08
N ILE A 184 8.04 -2.77 8.34
CA ILE A 184 8.99 -3.79 7.90
C ILE A 184 8.33 -4.56 6.76
N THR A 185 9.05 -4.68 5.64
CA THR A 185 8.63 -5.46 4.47
C THR A 185 9.83 -6.19 3.88
N HIS A 186 9.56 -7.12 2.97
CA HIS A 186 10.62 -7.69 2.14
C HIS A 186 11.26 -6.60 1.26
N ILE A 187 12.58 -6.65 1.04
CA ILE A 187 13.33 -5.62 0.26
C ILE A 187 12.85 -5.47 -1.19
N GLN A 188 12.19 -6.50 -1.74
CA GLN A 188 11.58 -6.43 -3.06
C GLN A 188 10.15 -5.86 -3.03
N ALA A 189 9.52 -5.73 -1.86
CA ALA A 189 8.20 -5.16 -1.73
C ALA A 189 8.26 -3.65 -1.97
N SER A 190 7.69 -3.22 -3.07
CA SER A 190 7.61 -1.81 -3.47
C SER A 190 6.43 -1.65 -4.43
N LYS A 191 5.58 -0.66 -4.20
CA LYS A 191 4.45 -0.38 -5.09
C LYS A 191 4.93 -0.11 -6.52
N GLY A 192 6.03 0.64 -6.69
CA GLY A 192 6.60 0.93 -8.00
C GLY A 192 7.12 -0.31 -8.71
N LYS A 193 7.93 -1.15 -8.04
CA LYS A 193 8.44 -2.41 -8.63
C LYS A 193 7.30 -3.38 -8.97
N ALA A 194 6.32 -3.52 -8.09
CA ALA A 194 5.16 -4.37 -8.33
C ALA A 194 4.33 -3.87 -9.53
N LEU A 195 4.17 -2.55 -9.67
CA LEU A 195 3.47 -1.96 -10.81
C LEU A 195 4.25 -2.11 -12.12
N MET A 196 5.58 -2.03 -12.09
CA MET A 196 6.41 -2.34 -13.26
C MET A 196 6.20 -3.79 -13.71
N ALA A 197 6.28 -4.76 -12.77
CA ALA A 197 6.02 -6.16 -13.06
C ALA A 197 4.59 -6.42 -13.58
N LEU A 198 3.61 -5.68 -13.07
CA LEU A 198 2.23 -5.74 -13.56
C LEU A 198 2.11 -5.17 -14.98
N ALA A 199 2.71 -4.02 -15.28
CA ALA A 199 2.69 -3.40 -16.60
C ALA A 199 3.34 -4.31 -17.66
N GLU A 200 4.50 -4.89 -17.35
CA GLU A 200 5.18 -5.89 -18.21
C GLU A 200 4.27 -7.09 -18.49
N ARG A 201 3.60 -7.62 -17.48
CA ARG A 201 2.68 -8.76 -17.64
C ARG A 201 1.47 -8.43 -18.51
N LEU A 202 1.00 -7.18 -18.46
CA LEU A 202 -0.11 -6.69 -19.29
C LEU A 202 0.34 -6.23 -20.69
N ASN A 203 1.64 -6.27 -21.01
CA ASN A 203 2.24 -5.71 -22.21
C ASN A 203 1.87 -4.23 -22.41
N ILE A 204 2.05 -3.44 -21.33
CA ILE A 204 1.82 -1.99 -21.29
C ILE A 204 3.17 -1.31 -21.07
N ASP A 205 3.52 -0.38 -21.96
CA ASP A 205 4.72 0.42 -21.81
C ASP A 205 4.62 1.33 -20.58
N PHE A 206 5.73 1.56 -19.87
CA PHE A 206 5.74 2.38 -18.65
C PHE A 206 5.30 3.82 -18.91
N ASP A 207 5.53 4.34 -20.12
CA ASP A 207 5.06 5.65 -20.54
C ASP A 207 3.54 5.73 -20.71
N ASP A 208 2.86 4.59 -20.84
CA ASP A 208 1.39 4.47 -20.93
C ASP A 208 0.75 4.16 -19.55
N VAL A 209 1.53 4.18 -18.47
CA VAL A 209 1.04 4.01 -17.10
C VAL A 209 0.97 5.36 -16.40
N ALA A 210 -0.15 5.63 -15.72
CA ALA A 210 -0.29 6.77 -14.81
C ALA A 210 -0.44 6.29 -13.35
N VAL A 211 0.08 7.07 -12.40
CA VAL A 211 0.04 6.74 -10.97
C VAL A 211 -0.53 7.89 -10.15
N ILE A 212 -1.26 7.55 -9.09
CA ILE A 212 -1.87 8.52 -8.17
C ILE A 212 -1.56 8.09 -6.73
N GLY A 213 -1.13 9.03 -5.89
CA GLY A 213 -0.79 8.76 -4.50
C GLY A 213 -0.63 10.03 -3.67
N ASP A 214 -0.39 9.87 -2.36
CA ASP A 214 -0.32 10.99 -1.43
C ASP A 214 0.85 10.91 -0.42
N ASN A 215 1.45 9.72 -0.21
CA ASN A 215 2.34 9.52 0.92
C ASN A 215 3.68 8.83 0.52
N HIS A 216 4.60 8.76 1.46
CA HIS A 216 5.95 8.21 1.26
C HIS A 216 5.97 6.76 0.71
N ASN A 217 4.97 5.93 1.05
CA ASN A 217 4.85 4.58 0.51
C ASN A 217 4.54 4.55 -1.00
N ASP A 218 4.12 5.69 -1.58
CA ASP A 218 3.85 5.86 -3.01
C ASP A 218 5.06 6.35 -3.80
N LEU A 219 6.09 6.87 -3.10
CA LEU A 219 7.26 7.49 -3.73
C LEU A 219 7.86 6.62 -4.83
N SER A 220 7.94 5.31 -4.60
CA SER A 220 8.46 4.37 -5.59
C SER A 220 7.64 4.32 -6.89
N MET A 221 6.33 4.60 -6.86
CA MET A 221 5.52 4.72 -8.08
C MET A 221 5.88 6.01 -8.84
N PHE A 222 6.05 7.11 -8.13
CA PHE A 222 6.43 8.40 -8.73
C PHE A 222 7.86 8.39 -9.31
N GLU A 223 8.75 7.57 -8.77
CA GLU A 223 10.09 7.38 -9.30
C GLU A 223 10.14 6.48 -10.54
N CYS A 224 9.21 5.53 -10.64
CA CYS A 224 9.17 4.58 -11.76
C CYS A 224 8.33 5.07 -12.95
N PHE A 225 7.36 5.97 -12.73
CA PHE A 225 6.38 6.35 -13.75
C PHE A 225 6.28 7.87 -13.91
N ALA A 226 6.54 8.35 -15.12
CA ALA A 226 6.55 9.78 -15.42
C ALA A 226 5.16 10.44 -15.36
N ASN A 227 4.10 9.70 -15.70
CA ASN A 227 2.72 10.20 -15.64
C ASN A 227 2.17 10.04 -14.23
N SER A 228 2.47 10.99 -13.35
CA SER A 228 2.17 10.91 -11.93
C SER A 228 1.35 12.09 -11.44
N ALA A 229 0.34 11.84 -10.60
CA ALA A 229 -0.50 12.85 -9.98
C ALA A 229 -0.44 12.72 -8.44
N ALA A 230 0.02 13.79 -7.78
CA ALA A 230 -0.09 13.92 -6.34
C ALA A 230 -1.47 14.42 -5.94
N MET A 231 -2.02 13.83 -4.89
CA MET A 231 -3.25 14.34 -4.26
C MET A 231 -3.02 15.72 -3.64
N GLY A 232 -4.07 16.53 -3.53
CA GLY A 232 -4.02 17.85 -2.88
C GLY A 232 -3.59 17.80 -1.42
N ASN A 233 -3.93 16.73 -0.70
CA ASN A 233 -3.50 16.43 0.67
C ASN A 233 -2.13 15.74 0.75
N ALA A 234 -1.47 15.44 -0.37
CA ALA A 234 -0.19 14.74 -0.39
C ALA A 234 0.92 15.51 0.35
N SER A 235 1.92 14.77 0.85
CA SER A 235 3.12 15.36 1.42
C SER A 235 3.90 16.20 0.39
N SER A 236 4.70 17.16 0.87
CA SER A 236 5.51 18.01 -0.01
C SER A 236 6.45 17.20 -0.91
N VAL A 237 7.04 16.15 -0.35
CA VAL A 237 7.96 15.25 -1.09
C VAL A 237 7.27 14.60 -2.29
N ILE A 238 6.03 14.16 -2.14
CA ILE A 238 5.25 13.57 -3.24
C ILE A 238 4.86 14.64 -4.26
N LYS A 239 4.41 15.82 -3.80
CA LYS A 239 4.06 16.93 -4.69
C LYS A 239 5.24 17.41 -5.55
N GLU A 240 6.45 17.41 -4.99
CA GLU A 240 7.68 17.79 -5.71
C GLU A 240 8.07 16.77 -6.79
N LYS A 241 7.73 15.51 -6.61
CA LYS A 241 8.02 14.42 -7.57
C LYS A 241 6.93 14.26 -8.63
N ALA A 242 5.72 14.72 -8.35
CA ALA A 242 4.58 14.54 -9.22
C ALA A 242 4.64 15.46 -10.43
N ARG A 243 4.24 14.95 -11.59
CA ARG A 243 4.02 15.75 -12.80
C ARG A 243 2.79 16.65 -12.69
N TYR A 244 1.76 16.17 -11.97
CA TYR A 244 0.49 16.87 -11.76
C TYR A 244 0.13 16.90 -10.29
N ILE A 245 -0.64 17.93 -9.89
CA ILE A 245 -1.34 17.97 -8.61
C ILE A 245 -2.83 17.98 -8.93
N THR A 246 -3.59 17.10 -8.28
CA THR A 246 -5.05 17.03 -8.38
C THR A 246 -5.74 17.55 -7.11
N GLY A 247 -7.05 17.38 -6.99
CA GLY A 247 -7.81 17.66 -5.75
C GLY A 247 -7.38 16.78 -4.59
N ASP A 248 -7.85 17.07 -3.39
CA ASP A 248 -7.63 16.19 -2.25
C ASP A 248 -8.62 15.01 -2.22
N ASN A 249 -8.37 14.06 -1.32
CA ASN A 249 -9.16 12.84 -1.20
C ASN A 249 -10.62 13.09 -0.77
N ASN A 250 -10.90 14.18 -0.03
CA ASN A 250 -12.26 14.53 0.39
C ASN A 250 -13.06 15.27 -0.70
N HIS A 251 -12.38 15.70 -1.79
CA HIS A 251 -12.97 16.49 -2.87
C HIS A 251 -12.77 15.83 -4.25
N GLN A 252 -12.92 14.51 -4.31
CA GLN A 252 -12.92 13.75 -5.56
C GLN A 252 -11.66 13.94 -6.42
N GLY A 253 -10.49 14.00 -5.77
CA GLY A 253 -9.22 14.27 -6.45
C GLY A 253 -8.81 13.18 -7.45
N VAL A 254 -9.12 11.90 -7.19
CA VAL A 254 -8.81 10.80 -8.11
C VAL A 254 -9.66 10.93 -9.37
N SER A 255 -10.98 11.00 -9.25
CA SER A 255 -11.86 11.10 -10.41
C SER A 255 -11.60 12.37 -11.21
N ALA A 256 -11.24 13.48 -10.57
CA ALA A 256 -10.83 14.72 -11.26
C ALA A 256 -9.59 14.49 -12.15
N PHE A 257 -8.59 13.77 -11.67
CA PHE A 257 -7.41 13.42 -12.49
C PHE A 257 -7.79 12.46 -13.64
N LEU A 258 -8.65 11.47 -13.38
CA LEU A 258 -9.13 10.55 -14.42
C LEU A 258 -9.87 11.27 -15.54
N TRP A 259 -10.63 12.31 -15.22
CA TRP A 259 -11.27 13.17 -16.23
C TRP A 259 -10.26 13.92 -17.11
N ARG A 260 -9.11 14.36 -16.53
CA ARG A 260 -8.03 14.97 -17.32
C ARG A 260 -7.41 13.96 -18.27
N VAL A 261 -7.18 12.70 -17.80
CA VAL A 261 -6.70 11.62 -18.67
C VAL A 261 -7.65 11.39 -19.84
N LEU A 262 -8.96 11.29 -19.60
CA LEU A 262 -9.97 11.09 -20.64
C LEU A 262 -9.99 12.21 -21.69
N LYS A 263 -9.70 13.44 -21.27
CA LYS A 263 -9.64 14.62 -22.17
C LYS A 263 -8.30 14.73 -22.91
N GLY A 264 -7.32 13.85 -22.64
CA GLY A 264 -5.98 13.95 -23.20
C GLY A 264 -5.15 15.12 -22.65
N GLU A 265 -5.49 15.64 -21.48
CA GLU A 265 -4.80 16.77 -20.82
C GLU A 265 -3.57 16.34 -19.99
N THR A 266 -3.12 15.12 -20.18
CA THR A 266 -1.95 14.50 -19.50
C THR A 266 -0.80 14.19 -20.46
N GLY A 267 -0.80 14.80 -21.65
CA GLY A 267 0.24 14.66 -22.67
C GLY A 267 1.40 15.64 -22.51
#